data_b9d0135ed6e70fbcc361b6b52d2d9f8e
#
_entry.id   b9d0135ed6e70fbcc361b6b52d2d9f8e
#
_cell.length_a   1.000
_cell.length_b   1.000
_cell.length_c   1.000
_cell.angle_alpha   90.00
_cell.angle_beta   90.00
_cell.angle_gamma   90.00
#
_symmetry.space_group_name_H-M   'P 1'
#
loop_
_entity.id
_entity.type
_entity.pdbx_description
1 polymer ?
#
loop_
_entity_poly.entity_id
_entity_poly.type
_entity_poly.pdbx_seq_one_letter_code
_entity_poly.pdbx_strand_id
1 'polypeptide(L)'
;MLLKKDNLVVVLLIFFIACSSEKKDAPTLDHNKIAKEYYGEDYQWYVDNLPFFECSDKQIEQVYYYRWKLYKAHLRNVGKDEYVVTEFINHVPWDRHPYCTINAASMHHIYEGRWLKDQRYMNGYIDNLYSGGNNRGYSESIADATLARYMVDGDPSFLVSHLDSMKAIYNAWYDHYDSSKNLYYIPAMPDATEYTIASIDASGGKDGFEGGDAFRPTLNSYMYGNAKAIARIAEMKGDKPASSLFSQRANELKHNVEQSLWNDSLQHFTDRYKVNNQYVKYWNFIRGRELAGMMPWYFNLPADNEKFSAAWKHVIDTNNLLGQYGFRTNEPSYEHYFKQFVFFEGRPGSQWNGPSWPYQSSQALTAMANVLNNYHQNVVTKEDYTKLLRLYTKQHFLPDGKINLVENYDPNKGGPIVYYYWSNHYLHSSYNNLVISGLCGIRPSESDTLIVNPLIDSTIDYFMLDDVTYHGHKLSVVYDRNGTKYNLGKGLNVFVDDEHLKPVSGDSAFIIPKRVSRALAVSPENYALNIDTTGFPKASASINADTSMWQAVDGKIWYFPEILNYWSTKGSKLKSDWYAVEFDKERNVSSVKLYFFGDSTNYFSPDDIAIEYLADKSWTPLKLKSQHPAQT
;
A
#
# COMPACT_ATOMS: atom_id res chain seq x y z
N MET A 1 94.87 24.16 8.27
CA MET A 1 94.34 23.62 7.03
C MET A 1 92.86 23.30 7.24
N LEU A 2 92.02 24.21 6.82
CA LEU A 2 90.58 24.22 7.06
C LEU A 2 89.88 23.60 5.85
N LEU A 3 89.15 22.52 6.07
CA LEU A 3 88.22 21.96 5.04
C LEU A 3 86.82 22.47 5.33
N LYS A 4 86.23 23.24 4.39
CA LYS A 4 84.84 23.66 4.35
C LYS A 4 83.95 22.44 4.05
N LYS A 5 82.85 22.31 4.86
CA LYS A 5 81.74 21.43 4.56
C LYS A 5 80.69 22.23 3.78
N ASP A 6 80.41 21.84 2.55
CA ASP A 6 79.26 22.36 1.76
C ASP A 6 78.00 21.63 2.19
N ASN A 7 77.00 22.41 2.68
CA ASN A 7 75.65 21.92 2.99
C ASN A 7 74.81 21.88 1.71
N LEU A 8 74.50 20.69 1.22
CA LEU A 8 73.53 20.47 0.15
C LEU A 8 72.14 20.43 0.76
N VAL A 9 71.34 21.46 0.53
CA VAL A 9 69.91 21.52 0.91
C VAL A 9 69.12 20.90 -0.23
N VAL A 10 68.59 19.68 -0.01
CA VAL A 10 67.65 19.03 -0.93
C VAL A 10 66.25 19.50 -0.58
N VAL A 11 65.64 20.34 -1.42
CA VAL A 11 64.24 20.76 -1.30
C VAL A 11 63.37 19.68 -1.96
N LEU A 12 62.70 18.86 -1.14
CA LEU A 12 61.71 17.90 -1.60
C LEU A 12 60.39 18.67 -1.89
N LEU A 13 60.09 18.93 -3.16
CA LEU A 13 58.80 19.41 -3.58
C LEU A 13 57.81 18.24 -3.55
N ILE A 14 57.00 18.12 -2.49
CA ILE A 14 55.87 17.19 -2.42
C ILE A 14 54.73 17.82 -3.22
N PHE A 15 54.48 17.34 -4.44
CA PHE A 15 53.26 17.63 -5.18
C PHE A 15 52.11 16.88 -4.49
N PHE A 16 51.28 17.57 -3.71
CA PHE A 16 49.95 17.10 -3.38
C PHE A 16 49.12 17.17 -4.67
N ILE A 17 48.93 16.05 -5.35
CA ILE A 17 47.84 15.89 -6.30
C ILE A 17 46.59 15.78 -5.44
N ALA A 18 45.93 16.91 -5.21
CA ALA A 18 44.57 16.91 -4.73
C ALA A 18 43.73 16.33 -5.87
N CYS A 19 43.42 15.04 -5.78
CA CYS A 19 42.28 14.49 -6.54
C CYS A 19 41.05 15.21 -6.01
N SER A 20 40.67 16.32 -6.64
CA SER A 20 39.33 16.86 -6.52
C SER A 20 38.42 15.81 -7.15
N SER A 21 37.76 14.99 -6.34
CA SER A 21 36.59 14.26 -6.81
C SER A 21 35.61 15.34 -7.28
N GLU A 22 35.37 15.43 -8.58
CA GLU A 22 34.27 16.25 -9.10
C GLU A 22 33.03 15.85 -8.31
N LYS A 23 32.44 16.82 -7.59
CA LYS A 23 31.18 16.63 -6.91
C LYS A 23 30.15 16.41 -8.01
N LYS A 24 29.73 15.18 -8.21
CA LYS A 24 28.67 14.87 -9.17
C LYS A 24 27.37 15.40 -8.58
N ASP A 25 26.74 16.33 -9.29
CA ASP A 25 25.43 16.82 -8.91
C ASP A 25 24.43 15.65 -8.93
N ALA A 26 23.52 15.62 -7.94
CA ALA A 26 22.45 14.62 -7.91
C ALA A 26 21.55 14.80 -9.14
N PRO A 27 21.29 13.74 -9.91
CA PRO A 27 20.30 13.83 -10.97
C PRO A 27 18.93 14.03 -10.33
N THR A 28 18.07 14.77 -10.98
CA THR A 28 16.69 15.01 -10.56
C THR A 28 15.74 14.80 -11.72
N LEU A 29 14.56 14.27 -11.43
CA LEU A 29 13.48 14.19 -12.40
C LEU A 29 12.73 15.53 -12.46
N ASP A 30 12.19 15.87 -13.63
CA ASP A 30 11.29 17.03 -13.74
C ASP A 30 9.90 16.67 -13.21
N HIS A 31 9.74 16.80 -11.88
CA HIS A 31 8.52 16.43 -11.15
C HIS A 31 7.27 17.13 -11.70
N ASN A 32 7.38 18.43 -12.03
CA ASN A 32 6.27 19.19 -12.57
C ASN A 32 5.84 18.69 -13.95
N LYS A 33 6.79 18.39 -14.82
CA LYS A 33 6.51 17.86 -16.15
C LYS A 33 5.85 16.49 -16.06
N ILE A 34 6.44 15.58 -15.29
CA ILE A 34 5.91 14.22 -15.10
C ILE A 34 4.52 14.26 -14.48
N ALA A 35 4.32 15.03 -13.40
CA ALA A 35 3.03 15.11 -12.74
C ALA A 35 1.95 15.71 -13.66
N LYS A 36 2.26 16.72 -14.49
CA LYS A 36 1.32 17.27 -15.48
C LYS A 36 0.97 16.24 -16.54
N GLU A 37 1.93 15.44 -16.98
CA GLU A 37 1.71 14.39 -17.99
C GLU A 37 0.71 13.31 -17.48
N TYR A 38 0.86 12.86 -16.22
CA TYR A 38 0.05 11.77 -15.69
C TYR A 38 -1.26 12.25 -15.03
N TYR A 39 -1.30 13.49 -14.51
CA TYR A 39 -2.39 13.95 -13.64
C TYR A 39 -3.08 15.24 -14.11
N GLY A 40 -2.61 15.84 -15.23
CA GLY A 40 -3.20 17.06 -15.76
C GLY A 40 -3.14 18.23 -14.77
N GLU A 41 -4.24 18.95 -14.63
CA GLU A 41 -4.31 20.14 -13.78
C GLU A 41 -4.24 19.82 -12.26
N ASP A 42 -4.50 18.58 -11.87
CA ASP A 42 -4.39 18.12 -10.47
C ASP A 42 -2.95 17.81 -10.02
N TYR A 43 -1.97 18.12 -10.85
CA TYR A 43 -0.56 17.72 -10.71
C TYR A 43 0.10 18.16 -9.39
N GLN A 44 -0.31 19.32 -8.82
CA GLN A 44 0.39 19.92 -7.69
C GLN A 44 0.35 19.02 -6.43
N TRP A 45 -0.81 18.40 -6.14
CA TRP A 45 -0.90 17.46 -5.03
C TRP A 45 0.12 16.34 -5.13
N TYR A 46 0.35 15.83 -6.34
CA TYR A 46 1.29 14.73 -6.59
C TYR A 46 2.74 15.18 -6.47
N VAL A 47 3.07 16.41 -6.92
CA VAL A 47 4.40 17.00 -6.70
C VAL A 47 4.71 17.13 -5.21
N ASP A 48 3.73 17.56 -4.43
CA ASP A 48 3.90 17.78 -3.00
C ASP A 48 3.98 16.47 -2.19
N ASN A 49 3.44 15.37 -2.70
CA ASN A 49 3.23 14.16 -1.89
C ASN A 49 3.97 12.91 -2.35
N LEU A 50 4.39 12.81 -3.61
CA LEU A 50 4.92 11.55 -4.13
C LEU A 50 6.44 11.49 -4.24
N PRO A 51 7.04 10.31 -4.08
CA PRO A 51 8.30 10.00 -4.74
C PRO A 51 8.08 9.80 -6.24
N PHE A 52 9.00 10.29 -7.06
CA PHE A 52 8.93 10.20 -8.52
C PHE A 52 9.76 9.03 -9.03
N PHE A 53 9.31 8.42 -10.12
CA PHE A 53 9.92 7.20 -10.65
C PHE A 53 10.05 7.24 -12.16
N GLU A 54 11.25 6.92 -12.66
CA GLU A 54 11.53 6.67 -14.08
C GLU A 54 12.12 5.27 -14.24
N CYS A 55 11.68 4.52 -15.27
CA CYS A 55 12.17 3.17 -15.52
C CYS A 55 12.26 2.87 -17.01
N SER A 56 13.20 2.00 -17.39
CA SER A 56 13.29 1.49 -18.76
C SER A 56 12.07 0.63 -19.15
N ASP A 57 11.38 0.01 -18.19
CA ASP A 57 10.11 -0.69 -18.38
C ASP A 57 8.94 0.30 -18.21
N LYS A 58 8.42 0.77 -19.35
CA LYS A 58 7.38 1.81 -19.36
C LYS A 58 6.02 1.36 -18.86
N GLN A 59 5.72 0.06 -18.87
CA GLN A 59 4.47 -0.45 -18.30
C GLN A 59 4.51 -0.38 -16.76
N ILE A 60 5.65 -0.72 -16.15
CA ILE A 60 5.84 -0.58 -14.70
C ILE A 60 5.73 0.89 -14.31
N GLU A 61 6.36 1.81 -15.05
CA GLU A 61 6.29 3.25 -14.80
C GLU A 61 4.86 3.79 -14.91
N GLN A 62 4.10 3.42 -15.96
CA GLN A 62 2.72 3.83 -16.13
C GLN A 62 1.82 3.36 -14.99
N VAL A 63 1.96 2.09 -14.58
CA VAL A 63 1.18 1.54 -13.47
C VAL A 63 1.57 2.18 -12.15
N TYR A 64 2.85 2.51 -11.92
CA TYR A 64 3.30 3.26 -10.74
C TYR A 64 2.52 4.57 -10.56
N TYR A 65 2.42 5.39 -11.62
CA TYR A 65 1.70 6.66 -11.56
C TYR A 65 0.18 6.47 -11.50
N TYR A 66 -0.38 5.46 -12.21
CA TYR A 66 -1.79 5.10 -12.06
C TYR A 66 -2.12 4.68 -10.61
N ARG A 67 -1.27 3.91 -9.96
CA ARG A 67 -1.48 3.46 -8.56
C ARG A 67 -1.50 4.62 -7.58
N TRP A 68 -0.71 5.66 -7.79
CA TRP A 68 -0.81 6.87 -6.98
C TRP A 68 -2.08 7.67 -7.24
N LYS A 69 -2.55 7.74 -8.51
CA LYS A 69 -3.86 8.31 -8.83
C LYS A 69 -4.97 7.54 -8.11
N LEU A 70 -4.92 6.23 -8.17
CA LEU A 70 -5.83 5.33 -7.48
C LEU A 70 -5.79 5.55 -5.96
N TYR A 71 -4.61 5.61 -5.36
CA TYR A 71 -4.44 5.84 -3.93
C TYR A 71 -5.07 7.16 -3.47
N LYS A 72 -4.80 8.26 -4.20
CA LYS A 72 -5.42 9.56 -3.93
C LYS A 72 -6.94 9.51 -4.00
N ALA A 73 -7.50 8.77 -4.95
CA ALA A 73 -8.93 8.61 -5.10
C ALA A 73 -9.60 7.90 -3.90
N HIS A 74 -8.85 7.03 -3.23
CA HIS A 74 -9.29 6.33 -2.03
C HIS A 74 -8.95 7.04 -0.72
N LEU A 75 -8.10 8.07 -0.78
CA LEU A 75 -7.77 8.90 0.36
C LEU A 75 -8.89 9.91 0.60
N ARG A 76 -9.50 9.88 1.78
CA ARG A 76 -10.67 10.68 2.10
C ARG A 76 -10.46 11.45 3.39
N ASN A 77 -10.71 12.77 3.36
CA ASN A 77 -10.82 13.58 4.56
C ASN A 77 -12.15 13.28 5.25
N VAL A 78 -12.13 13.01 6.54
CA VAL A 78 -13.32 12.70 7.35
C VAL A 78 -13.48 13.62 8.56
N GLY A 79 -12.57 14.57 8.72
CA GLY A 79 -12.57 15.56 9.80
C GLY A 79 -11.32 16.40 9.78
N LYS A 80 -11.10 17.17 10.84
CA LYS A 80 -9.88 17.96 10.99
C LYS A 80 -8.67 17.04 11.21
N ASP A 81 -7.72 17.06 10.27
CA ASP A 81 -6.55 16.18 10.27
C ASP A 81 -6.89 14.68 10.35
N GLU A 82 -8.15 14.32 10.07
CA GLU A 82 -8.65 12.96 10.07
C GLU A 82 -8.78 12.47 8.63
N TYR A 83 -8.13 11.37 8.33
CA TYR A 83 -8.13 10.76 7.00
C TYR A 83 -8.40 9.27 7.10
N VAL A 84 -9.03 8.73 6.08
CA VAL A 84 -9.18 7.29 5.89
C VAL A 84 -8.75 6.91 4.48
N VAL A 85 -8.37 5.65 4.29
CA VAL A 85 -8.18 5.05 2.97
C VAL A 85 -9.27 4.02 2.79
N THR A 86 -10.01 4.13 1.69
CA THR A 86 -11.11 3.21 1.39
C THR A 86 -10.64 2.07 0.50
N GLU A 87 -11.29 0.93 0.57
CA GLU A 87 -11.05 -0.18 -0.35
C GLU A 87 -11.83 0.02 -1.65
N PHE A 88 -13.06 0.57 -1.55
CA PHE A 88 -13.93 0.89 -2.68
C PHE A 88 -14.00 2.40 -2.89
N ILE A 89 -14.18 2.81 -4.14
CA ILE A 89 -14.40 4.24 -4.49
C ILE A 89 -15.71 4.75 -3.90
N ASN A 90 -16.78 3.98 -4.03
CA ASN A 90 -18.10 4.32 -3.54
C ASN A 90 -18.51 3.40 -2.39
N HIS A 91 -19.46 3.85 -1.59
CA HIS A 91 -20.07 3.04 -0.54
C HIS A 91 -20.62 1.73 -1.08
N VAL A 92 -20.39 0.65 -0.32
CA VAL A 92 -20.96 -0.68 -0.54
C VAL A 92 -21.68 -1.16 0.73
N PRO A 93 -22.69 -2.04 0.63
CA PRO A 93 -23.49 -2.45 1.79
C PRO A 93 -22.72 -3.13 2.92
N TRP A 94 -21.52 -3.62 2.65
CA TRP A 94 -20.67 -4.33 3.63
C TRP A 94 -19.50 -3.49 4.15
N ASP A 95 -19.41 -2.20 3.78
CA ASP A 95 -18.42 -1.29 4.37
C ASP A 95 -18.93 -0.61 5.65
N ARG A 96 -18.04 0.13 6.30
CA ARG A 96 -18.33 0.91 7.49
C ARG A 96 -18.86 2.29 7.09
N HIS A 97 -20.17 2.46 7.16
CA HIS A 97 -20.81 3.76 6.95
C HIS A 97 -20.48 4.74 8.10
N PRO A 98 -20.27 6.05 7.86
CA PRO A 98 -20.27 6.75 6.58
C PRO A 98 -18.90 6.81 5.90
N TYR A 99 -17.86 6.22 6.49
CA TYR A 99 -16.46 6.38 6.07
C TYR A 99 -16.11 5.55 4.83
N CYS A 100 -16.92 4.59 4.45
CA CYS A 100 -16.69 3.64 3.36
C CYS A 100 -15.39 2.81 3.57
N THR A 101 -15.08 2.44 4.81
CA THR A 101 -13.86 1.70 5.16
C THR A 101 -14.15 0.23 5.45
N ILE A 102 -13.17 -0.60 5.15
CA ILE A 102 -13.09 -2.02 5.50
C ILE A 102 -11.68 -2.26 6.02
N ASN A 103 -11.52 -3.09 7.06
CA ASN A 103 -10.19 -3.36 7.58
C ASN A 103 -9.39 -4.39 6.78
N ALA A 104 -10.01 -5.12 5.83
CA ALA A 104 -9.37 -6.19 5.05
C ALA A 104 -8.08 -5.75 4.33
N ALA A 105 -8.12 -4.61 3.65
CA ALA A 105 -6.98 -4.09 2.88
C ALA A 105 -6.11 -3.07 3.65
N SER A 106 -6.39 -2.82 4.93
CA SER A 106 -5.74 -1.73 5.70
C SER A 106 -4.21 -1.85 5.75
N MET A 107 -3.67 -3.06 5.90
CA MET A 107 -2.23 -3.29 5.89
C MET A 107 -1.60 -2.90 4.53
N HIS A 108 -2.26 -3.21 3.42
CA HIS A 108 -1.79 -2.81 2.08
C HIS A 108 -1.81 -1.30 1.92
N HIS A 109 -2.86 -0.63 2.41
CA HIS A 109 -2.99 0.82 2.38
C HIS A 109 -1.87 1.51 3.17
N ILE A 110 -1.51 0.99 4.34
CA ILE A 110 -0.43 1.57 5.16
C ILE A 110 0.94 1.33 4.51
N TYR A 111 1.19 0.11 4.00
CA TYR A 111 2.45 -0.20 3.30
C TYR A 111 2.65 0.62 2.03
N GLU A 112 1.58 0.96 1.30
CA GLU A 112 1.63 1.84 0.14
C GLU A 112 1.79 3.30 0.60
N GLY A 113 0.91 3.76 1.49
CA GLY A 113 0.83 5.15 1.94
C GLY A 113 1.99 5.64 2.79
N ARG A 114 2.79 4.73 3.39
CA ARG A 114 3.98 5.12 4.17
C ARG A 114 5.02 5.90 3.35
N TRP A 115 4.92 5.85 2.02
CA TRP A 115 5.80 6.56 1.10
C TRP A 115 5.30 7.97 0.72
N LEU A 116 4.09 8.35 1.17
CA LEU A 116 3.61 9.73 1.03
C LEU A 116 4.44 10.67 1.90
N LYS A 117 4.78 11.85 1.36
CA LYS A 117 5.55 12.87 2.09
C LYS A 117 4.75 13.49 3.23
N ASP A 118 3.44 13.71 3.03
CA ASP A 118 2.56 14.23 4.08
C ASP A 118 2.07 13.10 4.99
N GLN A 119 2.68 12.99 6.15
CA GLN A 119 2.42 11.94 7.13
C GLN A 119 1.03 12.05 7.78
N ARG A 120 0.32 13.18 7.65
CA ARG A 120 -1.03 13.35 8.21
C ARG A 120 -2.02 12.34 7.64
N TYR A 121 -1.87 11.96 6.37
CA TYR A 121 -2.73 10.96 5.74
C TYR A 121 -2.64 9.60 6.45
N MET A 122 -1.41 9.14 6.68
CA MET A 122 -1.22 7.85 7.33
C MET A 122 -1.48 7.92 8.83
N ASN A 123 -1.14 9.02 9.49
CA ASN A 123 -1.44 9.21 10.91
C ASN A 123 -2.97 9.19 11.13
N GLY A 124 -3.74 9.99 10.38
CA GLY A 124 -5.19 10.02 10.49
C GLY A 124 -5.84 8.65 10.22
N TYR A 125 -5.34 7.91 9.22
CA TYR A 125 -5.86 6.58 8.93
C TYR A 125 -5.56 5.56 10.04
N ILE A 126 -4.34 5.55 10.56
CA ILE A 126 -3.93 4.67 11.67
C ILE A 126 -4.71 5.05 12.95
N ASP A 127 -4.84 6.36 13.26
CA ASP A 127 -5.67 6.85 14.37
C ASP A 127 -7.11 6.35 14.25
N ASN A 128 -7.72 6.44 13.06
CA ASN A 128 -9.07 5.92 12.80
C ASN A 128 -9.17 4.41 13.07
N LEU A 129 -8.21 3.62 12.57
CA LEU A 129 -8.20 2.18 12.79
C LEU A 129 -8.11 1.81 14.27
N TYR A 130 -7.30 2.52 15.05
CA TYR A 130 -7.16 2.28 16.50
C TYR A 130 -8.24 2.95 17.36
N SER A 131 -9.03 3.85 16.81
CA SER A 131 -10.17 4.52 17.47
C SER A 131 -11.52 3.89 17.13
N GLY A 132 -11.55 2.61 16.75
CA GLY A 132 -12.75 1.84 16.42
C GLY A 132 -13.02 1.66 14.92
N GLY A 133 -12.14 2.13 14.04
CA GLY A 133 -12.19 1.88 12.59
C GLY A 133 -11.90 0.41 12.23
N ASN A 134 -11.06 -0.26 13.01
CA ASN A 134 -10.86 -1.69 12.90
C ASN A 134 -11.91 -2.44 13.75
N ASN A 135 -12.97 -2.89 13.10
CA ASN A 135 -14.03 -3.68 13.74
C ASN A 135 -13.72 -5.18 13.80
N ARG A 136 -12.53 -5.61 13.38
CA ARG A 136 -12.12 -7.02 13.23
C ARG A 136 -13.08 -7.85 12.35
N GLY A 137 -13.74 -7.20 11.40
CA GLY A 137 -14.55 -7.91 10.42
C GLY A 137 -13.75 -8.85 9.54
N TYR A 138 -12.46 -8.53 9.38
CA TYR A 138 -11.48 -9.33 8.63
C TYR A 138 -10.17 -9.46 9.41
N SER A 139 -9.42 -10.54 9.12
CA SER A 139 -8.05 -10.74 9.62
C SER A 139 -7.12 -9.62 9.13
N GLU A 140 -6.09 -9.28 9.93
CA GLU A 140 -5.25 -8.11 9.65
C GLU A 140 -3.87 -8.19 10.32
N SER A 141 -2.93 -7.38 9.81
CA SER A 141 -1.60 -7.16 10.40
C SER A 141 -1.28 -5.67 10.57
N ILE A 142 -2.22 -4.92 11.17
CA ILE A 142 -2.13 -3.45 11.28
C ILE A 142 -0.98 -3.01 12.18
N ALA A 143 -0.67 -3.77 13.26
CA ALA A 143 0.45 -3.41 14.14
C ALA A 143 1.80 -3.54 13.41
N ASP A 144 1.99 -4.58 12.59
CA ASP A 144 3.15 -4.73 11.74
C ASP A 144 3.24 -3.60 10.70
N ALA A 145 2.13 -3.27 10.03
CA ALA A 145 2.08 -2.19 9.05
C ALA A 145 2.37 -0.81 9.68
N THR A 146 1.89 -0.57 10.91
CA THR A 146 2.20 0.68 11.65
C THR A 146 3.68 0.77 12.03
N LEU A 147 4.30 -0.34 12.42
CA LEU A 147 5.75 -0.40 12.62
C LEU A 147 6.50 -0.16 11.29
N ALA A 148 6.01 -0.72 10.18
CA ALA A 148 6.59 -0.50 8.86
C ALA A 148 6.51 0.97 8.39
N ARG A 149 5.46 1.70 8.77
CA ARG A 149 5.37 3.16 8.57
C ARG A 149 6.46 3.89 9.35
N TYR A 150 6.66 3.56 10.63
CA TYR A 150 7.73 4.14 11.45
C TYR A 150 9.12 3.91 10.85
N MET A 151 9.38 2.75 10.26
CA MET A 151 10.68 2.47 9.62
C MET A 151 11.01 3.44 8.48
N VAL A 152 10.03 4.11 7.88
CA VAL A 152 10.22 5.14 6.86
C VAL A 152 10.31 6.54 7.46
N ASP A 153 9.45 6.84 8.41
CA ASP A 153 9.34 8.15 9.05
C ASP A 153 10.45 8.41 10.08
N GLY A 154 10.74 7.42 10.92
CA GLY A 154 11.79 7.48 11.94
C GLY A 154 11.38 8.09 13.29
N ASP A 155 10.15 8.66 13.43
CA ASP A 155 9.63 9.20 14.69
C ASP A 155 8.83 8.13 15.47
N PRO A 156 9.31 7.65 16.62
CA PRO A 156 8.62 6.63 17.40
C PRO A 156 7.43 7.18 18.20
N SER A 157 7.29 8.50 18.36
CA SER A 157 6.31 9.11 19.25
C SER A 157 4.88 8.71 18.90
N PHE A 158 4.53 8.82 17.62
CA PHE A 158 3.23 8.40 17.10
C PHE A 158 2.99 6.89 17.28
N LEU A 159 3.98 6.07 16.93
CA LEU A 159 3.92 4.62 17.04
C LEU A 159 3.66 4.17 18.48
N VAL A 160 4.43 4.71 19.42
CA VAL A 160 4.37 4.35 20.85
C VAL A 160 3.03 4.75 21.49
N SER A 161 2.38 5.82 21.01
CA SER A 161 1.06 6.27 21.51
C SER A 161 -0.04 5.22 21.31
N HIS A 162 0.06 4.39 20.28
CA HIS A 162 -0.94 3.36 19.95
C HIS A 162 -0.71 2.00 20.60
N LEU A 163 0.36 1.80 21.39
CA LEU A 163 0.71 0.49 21.94
C LEU A 163 -0.44 -0.18 22.69
N ASP A 164 -1.20 0.56 23.51
CA ASP A 164 -2.28 -0.03 24.30
C ASP A 164 -3.46 -0.46 23.43
N SER A 165 -3.80 0.30 22.39
CA SER A 165 -4.81 -0.09 21.39
C SER A 165 -4.36 -1.32 20.58
N MET A 166 -3.10 -1.39 20.19
CA MET A 166 -2.52 -2.56 19.51
C MET A 166 -2.64 -3.83 20.37
N LYS A 167 -2.28 -3.74 21.66
CA LYS A 167 -2.41 -4.86 22.61
C LYS A 167 -3.87 -5.28 22.77
N ALA A 168 -4.79 -4.32 22.84
CA ALA A 168 -6.23 -4.59 22.98
C ALA A 168 -6.79 -5.33 21.75
N ILE A 169 -6.49 -4.88 20.54
CA ILE A 169 -6.92 -5.54 19.29
C ILE A 169 -6.32 -6.93 19.18
N TYR A 170 -5.00 -7.07 19.43
CA TYR A 170 -4.36 -8.38 19.44
C TYR A 170 -5.03 -9.36 20.41
N ASN A 171 -5.29 -8.93 21.63
CA ASN A 171 -5.93 -9.79 22.64
C ASN A 171 -7.38 -10.13 22.28
N ALA A 172 -8.08 -9.27 21.53
CA ALA A 172 -9.44 -9.57 21.09
C ALA A 172 -9.50 -10.78 20.14
N TRP A 173 -8.42 -11.08 19.39
CA TRP A 173 -8.33 -12.26 18.52
C TRP A 173 -8.24 -13.60 19.29
N TYR A 174 -8.15 -13.59 20.65
CA TYR A 174 -8.22 -14.83 21.43
C TYR A 174 -9.57 -15.53 21.32
N ASP A 175 -10.63 -14.87 20.85
CA ASP A 175 -11.90 -15.52 20.48
C ASP A 175 -11.75 -16.52 19.32
N HIS A 176 -10.68 -16.40 18.54
CA HIS A 176 -10.28 -17.30 17.46
C HIS A 176 -9.06 -18.18 17.80
N TYR A 177 -8.72 -18.32 19.07
CA TYR A 177 -7.55 -19.09 19.51
C TYR A 177 -7.92 -20.44 20.07
N ASP A 178 -7.24 -21.49 19.61
CA ASP A 178 -7.37 -22.84 20.16
C ASP A 178 -6.15 -23.17 21.02
N SER A 179 -6.33 -23.16 22.35
CA SER A 179 -5.25 -23.45 23.32
C SER A 179 -4.74 -24.90 23.27
N SER A 180 -5.51 -25.84 22.72
CA SER A 180 -5.05 -27.23 22.56
C SER A 180 -4.05 -27.39 21.42
N LYS A 181 -4.02 -26.43 20.50
CA LYS A 181 -3.12 -26.38 19.33
C LYS A 181 -2.15 -25.21 19.37
N ASN A 182 -2.38 -24.25 20.26
CA ASN A 182 -1.66 -22.98 20.33
C ASN A 182 -1.61 -22.26 18.96
N LEU A 183 -2.73 -22.27 18.26
CA LEU A 183 -2.90 -21.67 16.92
C LEU A 183 -4.24 -20.93 16.83
N TYR A 184 -4.28 -19.94 16.00
CA TYR A 184 -5.51 -19.25 15.62
C TYR A 184 -6.20 -19.98 14.47
N TYR A 185 -7.54 -19.93 14.46
CA TYR A 185 -8.39 -20.48 13.39
C TYR A 185 -9.40 -19.43 12.93
N ILE A 186 -9.85 -19.54 11.70
CA ILE A 186 -10.80 -18.58 11.10
C ILE A 186 -11.55 -19.27 9.96
N PRO A 187 -12.84 -18.92 9.71
CA PRO A 187 -13.51 -19.29 8.47
C PRO A 187 -13.01 -18.44 7.31
N ALA A 188 -13.32 -18.86 6.08
CA ALA A 188 -12.80 -18.25 4.86
C ALA A 188 -13.21 -16.78 4.69
N MET A 189 -14.48 -16.44 4.92
CA MET A 189 -15.01 -15.09 4.68
C MET A 189 -14.35 -14.02 5.57
N PRO A 190 -14.25 -14.17 6.91
CA PRO A 190 -13.52 -13.21 7.73
C PRO A 190 -12.00 -13.20 7.52
N ASP A 191 -11.44 -14.18 6.80
CA ASP A 191 -10.05 -14.12 6.33
C ASP A 191 -9.91 -13.40 4.98
N ALA A 192 -10.98 -12.80 4.48
CA ALA A 192 -11.08 -12.14 3.19
C ALA A 192 -10.68 -13.05 2.01
N THR A 193 -11.02 -14.35 2.09
CA THR A 193 -10.62 -15.37 1.10
C THR A 193 -11.73 -16.41 0.91
N GLU A 194 -12.92 -15.98 0.55
CA GLU A 194 -14.10 -16.80 0.36
C GLU A 194 -13.84 -17.94 -0.65
N TYR A 195 -14.41 -19.10 -0.41
CA TYR A 195 -14.26 -20.28 -1.29
C TYR A 195 -12.82 -20.83 -1.33
N THR A 196 -12.21 -20.98 -0.16
CA THR A 196 -10.94 -21.69 -0.02
C THR A 196 -11.13 -23.21 -0.08
N ILE A 197 -10.05 -23.96 -0.24
CA ILE A 197 -10.09 -25.44 -0.18
C ILE A 197 -10.76 -25.90 1.13
N ALA A 198 -10.41 -25.31 2.27
CA ALA A 198 -10.96 -25.68 3.55
C ALA A 198 -12.48 -25.50 3.62
N SER A 199 -13.02 -24.37 3.17
CA SER A 199 -14.44 -24.06 3.24
C SER A 199 -15.26 -24.87 2.22
N ILE A 200 -14.77 -25.02 1.00
CA ILE A 200 -15.41 -25.82 -0.04
C ILE A 200 -15.49 -27.29 0.39
N ASP A 201 -14.39 -27.87 0.86
CA ASP A 201 -14.35 -29.26 1.31
C ASP A 201 -15.28 -29.50 2.51
N ALA A 202 -15.29 -28.59 3.49
CA ALA A 202 -16.18 -28.68 4.65
C ALA A 202 -17.66 -28.67 4.27
N SER A 203 -18.02 -28.04 3.15
CA SER A 203 -19.39 -28.05 2.60
C SER A 203 -19.72 -29.31 1.76
N GLY A 204 -18.73 -30.19 1.52
CA GLY A 204 -18.85 -31.30 0.58
C GLY A 204 -18.88 -30.85 -0.88
N GLY A 205 -18.19 -29.76 -1.22
CA GLY A 205 -18.09 -29.23 -2.58
C GLY A 205 -19.35 -28.51 -3.07
N LYS A 206 -20.26 -28.10 -2.18
CA LYS A 206 -21.54 -27.46 -2.51
C LYS A 206 -21.48 -25.96 -2.42
N ASP A 207 -20.72 -25.44 -1.49
CA ASP A 207 -20.55 -24.02 -1.19
C ASP A 207 -19.17 -23.83 -0.53
N GLY A 208 -18.84 -22.63 -0.10
CA GLY A 208 -17.57 -22.29 0.55
C GLY A 208 -17.52 -20.84 1.00
N PHE A 209 -18.65 -20.13 0.94
CA PHE A 209 -18.72 -18.74 1.36
C PHE A 209 -18.58 -18.61 2.88
N GLU A 210 -19.38 -19.36 3.61
CA GLU A 210 -19.37 -19.38 5.07
C GLU A 210 -18.92 -20.72 5.62
N GLY A 211 -18.46 -20.71 6.89
CA GLY A 211 -18.01 -21.92 7.59
C GLY A 211 -16.64 -22.39 7.14
N GLY A 212 -16.37 -23.66 7.41
CA GLY A 212 -15.09 -24.27 7.06
C GLY A 212 -13.91 -23.74 7.87
N ASP A 213 -14.14 -23.44 9.16
CA ASP A 213 -13.08 -22.97 10.08
C ASP A 213 -11.83 -23.81 9.93
N ALA A 214 -10.71 -23.16 9.77
CA ALA A 214 -9.41 -23.79 9.60
C ALA A 214 -8.31 -23.04 10.36
N PHE A 215 -7.30 -23.79 10.80
CA PHE A 215 -6.03 -23.23 11.26
C PHE A 215 -5.24 -22.83 10.01
N ARG A 216 -5.22 -21.52 9.70
CA ARG A 216 -4.72 -21.00 8.45
C ARG A 216 -3.34 -20.35 8.58
N PRO A 217 -2.43 -20.54 7.61
CA PRO A 217 -1.17 -19.83 7.55
C PRO A 217 -1.33 -18.30 7.55
N THR A 218 -2.40 -17.76 6.95
CA THR A 218 -2.70 -16.32 6.88
C THR A 218 -2.84 -15.70 8.26
N LEU A 219 -3.91 -16.03 9.02
CA LEU A 219 -4.18 -15.44 10.32
C LEU A 219 -3.02 -15.68 11.31
N ASN A 220 -2.44 -16.90 11.31
CA ASN A 220 -1.33 -17.20 12.21
C ASN A 220 -0.06 -16.38 11.89
N SER A 221 0.19 -16.07 10.60
CA SER A 221 1.27 -15.17 10.19
C SER A 221 0.99 -13.72 10.55
N TYR A 222 -0.25 -13.24 10.39
CA TYR A 222 -0.66 -11.91 10.83
C TYR A 222 -0.47 -11.73 12.32
N MET A 223 -0.93 -12.69 13.13
CA MET A 223 -0.77 -12.66 14.58
C MET A 223 0.71 -12.73 14.99
N TYR A 224 1.53 -13.48 14.27
CA TYR A 224 2.99 -13.48 14.48
C TYR A 224 3.61 -12.12 14.19
N GLY A 225 3.28 -11.50 13.04
CA GLY A 225 3.77 -10.19 12.67
C GLY A 225 3.36 -9.11 13.65
N ASN A 226 2.07 -9.10 14.03
CA ASN A 226 1.54 -8.20 15.06
C ASN A 226 2.22 -8.37 16.42
N ALA A 227 2.46 -9.62 16.86
CA ALA A 227 3.15 -9.88 18.14
C ALA A 227 4.59 -9.35 18.11
N LYS A 228 5.34 -9.58 17.03
CA LYS A 228 6.70 -9.01 16.85
C LYS A 228 6.69 -7.48 16.89
N ALA A 229 5.77 -6.86 16.15
CA ALA A 229 5.64 -5.41 16.12
C ALA A 229 5.34 -4.85 17.51
N ILE A 230 4.34 -5.40 18.21
CA ILE A 230 3.97 -4.98 19.56
C ILE A 230 5.13 -5.16 20.54
N ALA A 231 5.85 -6.29 20.47
CA ALA A 231 7.02 -6.53 21.31
C ALA A 231 8.09 -5.44 21.12
N ARG A 232 8.35 -5.08 19.87
CA ARG A 232 9.34 -4.05 19.52
C ARG A 232 8.90 -2.65 19.95
N ILE A 233 7.63 -2.30 19.72
CA ILE A 233 7.06 -1.02 20.12
C ILE A 233 7.06 -0.88 21.66
N ALA A 234 6.74 -1.97 22.39
CA ALA A 234 6.82 -2.02 23.84
C ALA A 234 8.26 -1.81 24.35
N GLU A 235 9.25 -2.37 23.66
CA GLU A 235 10.67 -2.14 23.95
C GLU A 235 11.04 -0.67 23.78
N MET A 236 10.61 -0.02 22.70
CA MET A 236 10.83 1.43 22.45
C MET A 236 10.17 2.28 23.54
N LYS A 237 9.00 1.89 24.04
CA LYS A 237 8.30 2.55 25.15
C LYS A 237 8.95 2.29 26.52
N GLY A 238 9.82 1.29 26.63
CA GLY A 238 10.39 0.83 27.91
C GLY A 238 9.44 -0.09 28.71
N ASP A 239 8.35 -0.58 28.10
CA ASP A 239 7.42 -1.54 28.68
C ASP A 239 7.98 -2.97 28.56
N LYS A 240 8.95 -3.30 29.42
CA LYS A 240 9.62 -4.60 29.42
C LYS A 240 8.67 -5.80 29.59
N PRO A 241 7.65 -5.75 30.49
CA PRO A 241 6.69 -6.85 30.62
C PRO A 241 5.94 -7.13 29.32
N ALA A 242 5.43 -6.10 28.65
CA ALA A 242 4.74 -6.27 27.37
C ALA A 242 5.70 -6.76 26.27
N SER A 243 6.92 -6.20 26.17
CA SER A 243 7.93 -6.65 25.22
C SER A 243 8.24 -8.14 25.38
N SER A 244 8.48 -8.62 26.61
CA SER A 244 8.75 -10.03 26.89
C SER A 244 7.56 -10.92 26.54
N LEU A 245 6.34 -10.53 26.94
CA LEU A 245 5.13 -11.30 26.69
C LEU A 245 4.88 -11.48 25.19
N PHE A 246 4.94 -10.40 24.42
CA PHE A 246 4.67 -10.47 22.98
C PHE A 246 5.80 -11.11 22.17
N SER A 247 7.05 -11.02 22.64
CA SER A 247 8.17 -11.80 22.09
C SER A 247 7.96 -13.30 22.30
N GLN A 248 7.50 -13.71 23.49
CA GLN A 248 7.17 -15.10 23.75
C GLN A 248 6.04 -15.60 22.84
N ARG A 249 4.95 -14.84 22.72
CA ARG A 249 3.82 -15.17 21.81
C ARG A 249 4.26 -15.34 20.37
N ALA A 250 5.11 -14.43 19.87
CA ALA A 250 5.65 -14.54 18.52
C ALA A 250 6.48 -15.82 18.34
N ASN A 251 7.36 -16.15 19.30
CA ASN A 251 8.19 -17.35 19.23
C ASN A 251 7.36 -18.64 19.30
N GLU A 252 6.32 -18.67 20.13
CA GLU A 252 5.38 -19.80 20.23
C GLU A 252 4.61 -19.99 18.93
N LEU A 253 4.09 -18.91 18.33
CA LEU A 253 3.41 -18.97 17.02
C LEU A 253 4.34 -19.45 15.93
N LYS A 254 5.56 -18.91 15.85
CA LYS A 254 6.57 -19.38 14.88
C LYS A 254 6.75 -20.89 14.99
N HIS A 255 7.01 -21.39 16.18
CA HIS A 255 7.21 -22.81 16.42
C HIS A 255 5.97 -23.64 15.98
N ASN A 256 4.78 -23.22 16.40
CA ASN A 256 3.56 -23.97 16.14
C ASN A 256 3.16 -23.95 14.65
N VAL A 257 3.36 -22.84 13.95
CA VAL A 257 3.15 -22.75 12.51
C VAL A 257 4.10 -23.68 11.77
N GLU A 258 5.41 -23.65 12.08
CA GLU A 258 6.41 -24.52 11.46
C GLU A 258 6.14 -26.02 11.70
N GLN A 259 5.72 -26.38 12.89
CA GLN A 259 5.49 -27.78 13.26
C GLN A 259 4.11 -28.30 12.81
N SER A 260 3.10 -27.45 12.80
CA SER A 260 1.73 -27.90 12.62
C SER A 260 1.13 -27.59 11.27
N LEU A 261 1.54 -26.50 10.60
CA LEU A 261 0.94 -26.11 9.33
C LEU A 261 1.82 -26.44 8.12
N TRP A 262 3.09 -26.83 8.34
CA TRP A 262 3.91 -27.35 7.25
C TRP A 262 3.47 -28.77 6.87
N ASN A 263 3.14 -28.95 5.59
CA ASN A 263 2.78 -30.23 5.04
C ASN A 263 3.98 -30.81 4.26
N ASP A 264 4.63 -31.83 4.81
CA ASP A 264 5.82 -32.46 4.20
C ASP A 264 5.52 -33.08 2.84
N SER A 265 4.31 -33.65 2.64
CA SER A 265 3.92 -34.25 1.37
C SER A 265 3.73 -33.22 0.25
N LEU A 266 3.16 -32.09 0.60
CA LEU A 266 2.96 -30.97 -0.35
C LEU A 266 4.17 -30.03 -0.41
N GLN A 267 5.10 -30.11 0.55
CA GLN A 267 6.21 -29.16 0.73
C GLN A 267 5.71 -27.70 0.72
N HIS A 268 4.70 -27.44 1.56
CA HIS A 268 4.00 -26.16 1.58
C HIS A 268 3.34 -25.94 2.94
N PHE A 269 3.15 -24.67 3.36
CA PHE A 269 2.26 -24.38 4.47
C PHE A 269 0.82 -24.47 4.00
N THR A 270 0.01 -25.23 4.71
CA THR A 270 -1.39 -25.50 4.32
C THR A 270 -2.30 -25.44 5.54
N ASP A 271 -3.56 -25.17 5.29
CA ASP A 271 -4.60 -25.18 6.32
C ASP A 271 -4.77 -26.57 6.93
N ARG A 272 -5.20 -26.57 8.21
CA ARG A 272 -5.78 -27.75 8.86
C ARG A 272 -7.22 -27.49 9.25
N TYR A 273 -8.09 -28.45 9.01
CA TYR A 273 -9.52 -28.31 9.35
C TYR A 273 -9.70 -28.16 10.87
N LYS A 274 -10.41 -27.13 11.29
CA LYS A 274 -10.98 -26.98 12.64
C LYS A 274 -12.32 -27.72 12.73
N VAL A 275 -13.00 -27.90 11.61
CA VAL A 275 -14.30 -28.56 11.47
C VAL A 275 -14.13 -30.08 11.47
N ASN A 276 -15.14 -30.78 12.05
CA ASN A 276 -15.28 -32.22 11.96
C ASN A 276 -16.71 -32.56 11.53
N ASN A 277 -16.88 -33.11 10.33
CA ASN A 277 -18.19 -33.50 9.80
C ASN A 277 -18.08 -34.73 8.88
N GLN A 278 -19.11 -35.02 8.09
CA GLN A 278 -19.10 -36.16 7.19
C GLN A 278 -18.10 -36.02 6.03
N TYR A 279 -17.66 -34.81 5.70
CA TYR A 279 -16.79 -34.52 4.56
C TYR A 279 -15.32 -34.34 4.98
N VAL A 280 -15.06 -33.68 6.11
CA VAL A 280 -13.71 -33.36 6.58
C VAL A 280 -13.52 -33.81 8.02
N LYS A 281 -12.27 -34.08 8.41
CA LYS A 281 -11.91 -34.49 9.76
C LYS A 281 -11.05 -33.44 10.43
N TYR A 282 -11.38 -33.13 11.69
CA TYR A 282 -10.60 -32.22 12.53
C TYR A 282 -9.11 -32.54 12.47
N TRP A 283 -8.30 -31.54 12.36
CA TRP A 283 -6.84 -31.56 12.34
C TRP A 283 -6.20 -32.20 11.10
N ASN A 284 -6.96 -32.74 10.12
CA ASN A 284 -6.37 -33.14 8.84
C ASN A 284 -5.95 -31.92 8.03
N PHE A 285 -4.93 -32.07 7.20
CA PHE A 285 -4.55 -31.08 6.21
C PHE A 285 -5.59 -30.99 5.09
N ILE A 286 -5.70 -29.81 4.48
CA ILE A 286 -6.40 -29.64 3.20
C ILE A 286 -5.68 -30.41 2.10
N ARG A 287 -6.39 -30.62 0.97
CA ARG A 287 -5.96 -31.54 -0.09
C ARG A 287 -5.15 -30.90 -1.22
N GLY A 288 -4.75 -29.65 -1.11
CA GLY A 288 -4.02 -28.93 -2.15
C GLY A 288 -3.25 -27.73 -1.59
N ARG A 289 -2.47 -27.09 -2.46
CA ARG A 289 -1.74 -25.86 -2.12
C ARG A 289 -2.58 -24.64 -2.42
N GLU A 290 -2.54 -23.70 -1.53
CA GLU A 290 -3.06 -22.35 -1.71
C GLU A 290 -1.91 -21.34 -1.68
N LEU A 291 -2.00 -20.24 -2.45
CA LEU A 291 -1.02 -19.17 -2.44
C LEU A 291 -0.90 -18.54 -1.03
N ALA A 292 -1.97 -18.58 -0.26
CA ALA A 292 -2.03 -18.20 1.16
C ALA A 292 -0.94 -18.87 2.01
N GLY A 293 -0.48 -20.07 1.64
CA GLY A 293 0.64 -20.75 2.29
C GLY A 293 1.99 -20.04 2.17
N MET A 294 2.09 -18.97 1.39
CA MET A 294 3.30 -18.14 1.30
C MET A 294 3.34 -17.00 2.34
N MET A 295 2.25 -16.78 3.07
CA MET A 295 2.16 -15.70 4.07
C MET A 295 3.22 -15.76 5.19
N PRO A 296 3.69 -16.93 5.65
CA PRO A 296 4.75 -16.96 6.65
C PRO A 296 6.01 -16.17 6.25
N TRP A 297 6.39 -16.16 4.97
CA TRP A 297 7.56 -15.40 4.49
C TRP A 297 7.32 -13.89 4.39
N TYR A 298 6.06 -13.45 4.31
CA TYR A 298 5.75 -12.02 4.38
C TYR A 298 6.32 -11.40 5.67
N PHE A 299 6.29 -12.14 6.79
CA PHE A 299 6.77 -11.71 8.10
C PHE A 299 8.13 -12.30 8.49
N ASN A 300 8.84 -12.96 7.57
CA ASN A 300 10.08 -13.69 7.86
C ASN A 300 9.90 -14.72 9.01
N LEU A 301 8.76 -15.42 9.04
CA LEU A 301 8.44 -16.38 10.07
C LEU A 301 9.26 -17.68 9.93
N PRO A 302 9.33 -18.36 8.75
CA PRO A 302 9.99 -19.66 8.64
C PRO A 302 11.48 -19.58 8.94
N ALA A 303 12.03 -20.66 9.48
CA ALA A 303 13.47 -20.81 9.61
C ALA A 303 14.15 -20.82 8.24
N ASP A 304 15.35 -20.24 8.17
CA ASP A 304 16.17 -20.24 6.97
C ASP A 304 16.81 -21.63 6.76
N ASN A 305 16.12 -22.46 5.99
CA ASN A 305 16.58 -23.81 5.64
C ASN A 305 15.94 -24.30 4.33
N GLU A 306 16.54 -25.33 3.73
CA GLU A 306 16.10 -25.91 2.46
C GLU A 306 14.69 -26.53 2.54
N LYS A 307 14.29 -27.08 3.70
CA LYS A 307 12.97 -27.70 3.91
C LYS A 307 11.86 -26.70 3.55
N PHE A 308 11.90 -25.52 4.15
CA PHE A 308 10.86 -24.50 3.94
C PHE A 308 11.04 -23.80 2.60
N SER A 309 12.27 -23.47 2.21
CA SER A 309 12.54 -22.79 0.92
C SER A 309 12.03 -23.59 -0.29
N ALA A 310 11.91 -24.92 -0.17
CA ALA A 310 11.37 -25.78 -1.23
C ALA A 310 9.93 -25.38 -1.66
N ALA A 311 9.13 -24.72 -0.81
CA ALA A 311 7.79 -24.25 -1.17
C ALA A 311 7.81 -23.27 -2.36
N TRP A 312 8.87 -22.50 -2.51
CA TRP A 312 8.98 -21.47 -3.54
C TRP A 312 9.01 -22.02 -4.96
N LYS A 313 9.40 -23.29 -5.16
CA LYS A 313 9.31 -23.95 -6.47
C LYS A 313 7.87 -24.02 -7.00
N HIS A 314 6.88 -24.10 -6.12
CA HIS A 314 5.47 -24.18 -6.51
C HIS A 314 4.91 -22.83 -6.96
N VAL A 315 5.52 -21.72 -6.51
CA VAL A 315 5.11 -20.35 -6.86
C VAL A 315 5.57 -19.98 -8.28
N ILE A 316 6.65 -20.60 -8.77
CA ILE A 316 7.21 -20.35 -10.11
C ILE A 316 6.87 -21.47 -11.12
N ASP A 317 6.17 -22.53 -10.68
CA ASP A 317 5.77 -23.66 -11.53
C ASP A 317 4.37 -23.42 -12.12
N THR A 318 4.31 -23.47 -13.46
CA THR A 318 3.06 -23.28 -14.22
C THR A 318 2.06 -24.43 -14.06
N ASN A 319 2.48 -25.59 -13.55
CA ASN A 319 1.59 -26.67 -13.16
C ASN A 319 0.96 -26.49 -11.77
N ASN A 320 1.50 -25.58 -10.98
CA ASN A 320 1.08 -25.31 -9.61
C ASN A 320 0.47 -23.89 -9.47
N LEU A 321 1.12 -23.02 -8.69
CA LEU A 321 0.56 -21.73 -8.31
C LEU A 321 0.83 -20.60 -9.32
N LEU A 322 1.56 -20.83 -10.41
CA LEU A 322 1.79 -19.85 -11.46
C LEU A 322 0.88 -20.10 -12.65
N GLY A 323 0.02 -19.13 -12.99
CA GLY A 323 -0.68 -19.09 -14.26
C GLY A 323 0.10 -18.33 -15.33
N GLN A 324 -0.40 -18.38 -16.56
CA GLN A 324 0.20 -17.63 -17.67
C GLN A 324 0.09 -16.11 -17.48
N TYR A 325 -0.96 -15.65 -16.77
CA TYR A 325 -1.30 -14.22 -16.62
C TYR A 325 -1.29 -13.74 -15.16
N GLY A 326 -0.78 -14.53 -14.22
CA GLY A 326 -0.69 -14.16 -12.80
C GLY A 326 -0.66 -15.38 -11.90
N PHE A 327 -0.56 -15.14 -10.60
CA PHE A 327 -0.63 -16.22 -9.62
C PHE A 327 -2.01 -16.83 -9.59
N ARG A 328 -2.08 -18.12 -9.22
CA ARG A 328 -3.31 -18.80 -8.86
C ARG A 328 -3.47 -18.81 -7.35
N THR A 329 -4.68 -18.58 -6.86
CA THR A 329 -4.96 -18.66 -5.42
C THR A 329 -4.89 -20.08 -4.88
N ASN A 330 -5.18 -21.10 -5.72
CA ASN A 330 -4.87 -22.50 -5.44
C ASN A 330 -4.42 -23.24 -6.71
N GLU A 331 -3.83 -24.42 -6.53
CA GLU A 331 -3.30 -25.22 -7.62
C GLU A 331 -4.38 -25.92 -8.43
N PRO A 332 -4.15 -26.15 -9.76
CA PRO A 332 -5.13 -26.79 -10.66
C PRO A 332 -5.44 -28.25 -10.34
N SER A 333 -4.62 -28.92 -9.54
CA SER A 333 -4.84 -30.30 -9.12
C SER A 333 -6.03 -30.45 -8.15
N TYR A 334 -6.49 -29.37 -7.53
CA TYR A 334 -7.66 -29.39 -6.67
C TYR A 334 -8.95 -29.57 -7.48
N GLU A 335 -9.79 -30.55 -7.11
CA GLU A 335 -10.97 -30.95 -7.89
C GLU A 335 -12.00 -29.85 -8.12
N HIS A 336 -12.06 -28.84 -7.24
CA HIS A 336 -12.94 -27.69 -7.38
C HIS A 336 -12.20 -26.44 -7.86
N TYR A 337 -10.99 -26.59 -8.42
CA TYR A 337 -10.26 -25.49 -9.03
C TYR A 337 -11.11 -24.80 -10.10
N PHE A 338 -11.26 -23.48 -10.01
CA PHE A 338 -12.07 -22.66 -10.92
C PHE A 338 -13.56 -23.04 -11.02
N LYS A 339 -14.08 -23.93 -10.15
CA LYS A 339 -15.51 -24.18 -10.07
C LYS A 339 -16.19 -22.90 -9.56
N GLN A 340 -17.12 -22.35 -10.36
CA GLN A 340 -17.85 -21.15 -9.99
C GLN A 340 -19.01 -21.50 -9.05
N PHE A 341 -19.01 -20.93 -7.87
CA PHE A 341 -20.04 -21.15 -6.84
C PHE A 341 -21.02 -19.98 -6.75
N VAL A 342 -20.52 -18.75 -6.89
CA VAL A 342 -21.30 -17.53 -6.68
C VAL A 342 -21.48 -16.77 -7.98
N PHE A 343 -22.72 -16.32 -8.21
CA PHE A 343 -23.09 -15.48 -9.33
C PHE A 343 -23.85 -14.26 -8.83
N PHE A 344 -23.52 -13.11 -9.36
CA PHE A 344 -24.24 -11.86 -9.15
C PHE A 344 -24.74 -11.37 -10.51
N GLU A 345 -26.05 -11.15 -10.64
CA GLU A 345 -26.69 -10.76 -11.91
C GLU A 345 -26.28 -11.62 -13.12
N GLY A 346 -26.12 -12.94 -12.89
CA GLY A 346 -25.76 -13.90 -13.94
C GLY A 346 -24.29 -13.90 -14.34
N ARG A 347 -23.42 -13.13 -13.65
CA ARG A 347 -21.97 -13.08 -13.88
C ARG A 347 -21.22 -13.70 -12.70
N PRO A 348 -19.99 -14.20 -12.91
CA PRO A 348 -19.16 -14.71 -11.82
C PRO A 348 -18.99 -13.69 -10.68
N GLY A 349 -19.16 -14.15 -9.45
CA GLY A 349 -18.86 -13.37 -8.23
C GLY A 349 -17.51 -13.76 -7.62
N SER A 350 -17.19 -13.12 -6.51
CA SER A 350 -15.90 -13.21 -5.82
C SER A 350 -15.67 -14.62 -5.26
N GLN A 351 -14.52 -15.22 -5.56
CA GLN A 351 -14.08 -16.48 -5.00
C GLN A 351 -12.56 -16.66 -5.13
N TRP A 352 -11.98 -17.52 -4.27
CA TRP A 352 -10.52 -17.68 -4.17
C TRP A 352 -10.04 -19.09 -4.55
N ASN A 353 -10.84 -19.88 -5.23
CA ASN A 353 -10.49 -21.24 -5.68
C ASN A 353 -9.90 -21.27 -7.09
N GLY A 354 -8.94 -20.39 -7.38
CA GLY A 354 -8.22 -20.38 -8.66
C GLY A 354 -7.90 -19.00 -9.25
N PRO A 355 -8.81 -18.01 -9.19
CA PRO A 355 -8.54 -16.67 -9.75
C PRO A 355 -7.27 -16.03 -9.22
N SER A 356 -6.67 -15.16 -10.03
CA SER A 356 -5.54 -14.31 -9.61
C SER A 356 -6.07 -13.06 -8.92
N TRP A 357 -5.68 -12.88 -7.66
CA TRP A 357 -6.07 -11.74 -6.86
C TRP A 357 -4.91 -10.78 -6.69
N PRO A 358 -5.02 -9.48 -7.03
CA PRO A 358 -4.03 -8.46 -6.72
C PRO A 358 -3.64 -8.41 -5.24
N TYR A 359 -4.60 -8.66 -4.35
CA TYR A 359 -4.39 -8.78 -2.91
C TYR A 359 -3.28 -9.79 -2.58
N GLN A 360 -3.48 -11.08 -2.92
CA GLN A 360 -2.47 -12.11 -2.66
C GLN A 360 -1.24 -12.01 -3.56
N SER A 361 -1.37 -11.47 -4.77
CA SER A 361 -0.22 -11.22 -5.65
C SER A 361 0.77 -10.26 -5.00
N SER A 362 0.27 -9.18 -4.38
CA SER A 362 1.13 -8.25 -3.64
C SER A 362 1.73 -8.87 -2.38
N GLN A 363 1.00 -9.73 -1.69
CA GLN A 363 1.52 -10.47 -0.53
C GLN A 363 2.62 -11.47 -0.93
N ALA A 364 2.39 -12.25 -1.99
CA ALA A 364 3.37 -13.23 -2.48
C ALA A 364 4.66 -12.55 -2.99
N LEU A 365 4.55 -11.42 -3.71
CA LEU A 365 5.71 -10.65 -4.15
C LEU A 365 6.47 -10.01 -2.98
N THR A 366 5.78 -9.51 -1.94
CA THR A 366 6.43 -9.02 -0.73
C THR A 366 7.17 -10.17 -0.01
N ALA A 367 6.54 -11.33 0.11
CA ALA A 367 7.15 -12.54 0.67
C ALA A 367 8.38 -12.98 -0.16
N MET A 368 8.32 -12.94 -1.49
CA MET A 368 9.45 -13.25 -2.37
C MET A 368 10.59 -12.25 -2.20
N ALA A 369 10.29 -10.95 -2.09
CA ALA A 369 11.29 -9.93 -1.82
C ALA A 369 12.00 -10.18 -0.48
N ASN A 370 11.26 -10.63 0.54
CA ASN A 370 11.84 -11.01 1.83
C ASN A 370 12.74 -12.24 1.72
N VAL A 371 12.31 -13.26 0.97
CA VAL A 371 13.13 -14.46 0.72
C VAL A 371 14.43 -14.12 0.01
N LEU A 372 14.38 -13.31 -1.03
CA LEU A 372 15.55 -12.88 -1.80
C LEU A 372 16.52 -12.01 -0.98
N ASN A 373 16.05 -11.35 0.06
CA ASN A 373 16.88 -10.48 0.89
C ASN A 373 17.35 -11.12 2.19
N ASN A 374 16.56 -12.04 2.77
CA ASN A 374 16.75 -12.46 4.16
C ASN A 374 17.01 -13.96 4.34
N TYR A 375 16.97 -14.76 3.25
CA TYR A 375 17.12 -16.22 3.32
C TYR A 375 18.24 -16.70 2.39
N HIS A 376 18.97 -17.71 2.83
CA HIS A 376 19.95 -18.42 2.00
C HIS A 376 19.21 -19.50 1.21
N GLN A 377 18.94 -19.22 -0.06
CA GLN A 377 18.20 -20.13 -0.94
C GLN A 377 18.60 -19.90 -2.41
N ASN A 378 18.33 -20.88 -3.25
CA ASN A 378 18.61 -20.85 -4.69
C ASN A 378 17.39 -21.27 -5.54
N VAL A 379 16.20 -21.25 -4.95
CA VAL A 379 14.96 -21.69 -5.60
C VAL A 379 14.35 -20.58 -6.46
N VAL A 380 14.36 -19.35 -5.94
CA VAL A 380 13.85 -18.16 -6.66
C VAL A 380 14.95 -17.11 -6.79
N THR A 381 14.87 -16.33 -7.85
CA THR A 381 15.88 -15.35 -8.27
C THR A 381 15.27 -13.95 -8.43
N LYS A 382 16.14 -12.95 -8.64
CA LYS A 382 15.69 -11.58 -8.98
C LYS A 382 14.96 -11.54 -10.33
N GLU A 383 15.31 -12.41 -11.26
CA GLU A 383 14.62 -12.61 -12.53
C GLU A 383 13.18 -13.07 -12.32
N ASP A 384 12.95 -14.00 -11.40
CA ASP A 384 11.59 -14.45 -11.05
C ASP A 384 10.77 -13.31 -10.45
N TYR A 385 11.36 -12.52 -9.55
CA TYR A 385 10.69 -11.35 -8.99
C TYR A 385 10.27 -10.36 -10.06
N THR A 386 11.19 -9.96 -10.95
CA THR A 386 10.91 -8.99 -12.02
C THR A 386 9.85 -9.53 -12.99
N LYS A 387 9.94 -10.82 -13.38
CA LYS A 387 8.97 -11.49 -14.23
C LYS A 387 7.57 -11.47 -13.61
N LEU A 388 7.44 -11.80 -12.33
CA LEU A 388 6.17 -11.88 -11.63
C LEU A 388 5.59 -10.49 -11.35
N LEU A 389 6.43 -9.49 -11.06
CA LEU A 389 6.00 -8.09 -10.97
C LEU A 389 5.43 -7.60 -12.32
N ARG A 390 6.06 -7.97 -13.47
CA ARG A 390 5.51 -7.67 -14.79
C ARG A 390 4.18 -8.35 -15.08
N LEU A 391 3.99 -9.59 -14.63
CA LEU A 391 2.68 -10.24 -14.75
C LEU A 391 1.61 -9.48 -13.96
N TYR A 392 1.92 -9.06 -12.75
CA TYR A 392 1.02 -8.24 -11.94
C TYR A 392 0.80 -6.85 -12.58
N THR A 393 1.85 -6.23 -13.13
CA THR A 393 1.74 -4.97 -13.88
C THR A 393 0.74 -5.10 -15.03
N LYS A 394 0.83 -6.18 -15.82
CA LYS A 394 -0.06 -6.42 -16.96
C LYS A 394 -1.53 -6.60 -16.59
N GLN A 395 -1.83 -7.06 -15.37
CA GLN A 395 -3.21 -7.16 -14.88
C GLN A 395 -3.90 -5.80 -14.76
N HIS A 396 -3.14 -4.69 -14.67
CA HIS A 396 -3.71 -3.34 -14.66
C HIS A 396 -4.19 -2.87 -16.04
N PHE A 397 -3.84 -3.56 -17.12
CA PHE A 397 -4.28 -3.20 -18.46
C PHE A 397 -5.48 -4.04 -18.87
N LEU A 398 -6.61 -3.38 -19.09
CA LEU A 398 -7.81 -4.03 -19.63
C LEU A 398 -7.60 -4.43 -21.11
N PRO A 399 -8.43 -5.32 -21.65
CA PRO A 399 -8.32 -5.74 -23.05
C PRO A 399 -8.41 -4.61 -24.08
N ASP A 400 -9.05 -3.48 -23.73
CA ASP A 400 -9.13 -2.27 -24.54
C ASP A 400 -7.92 -1.31 -24.38
N GLY A 401 -6.93 -1.71 -23.58
CA GLY A 401 -5.72 -0.96 -23.31
C GLY A 401 -5.84 0.12 -22.22
N LYS A 402 -7.02 0.33 -21.64
CA LYS A 402 -7.18 1.23 -20.50
C LYS A 402 -6.54 0.66 -19.25
N ILE A 403 -6.04 1.54 -18.38
CA ILE A 403 -5.48 1.13 -17.10
C ILE A 403 -6.58 1.17 -16.04
N ASN A 404 -6.80 0.03 -15.40
CA ASN A 404 -7.75 -0.14 -14.32
C ASN A 404 -7.31 -1.31 -13.43
N LEU A 405 -7.65 -1.27 -12.15
CA LEU A 405 -7.49 -2.40 -11.26
C LEU A 405 -8.87 -2.86 -10.82
N VAL A 406 -9.16 -4.14 -11.09
CA VAL A 406 -10.41 -4.77 -10.68
C VAL A 406 -10.13 -5.86 -9.63
N GLU A 407 -11.18 -6.51 -9.18
CA GLU A 407 -11.13 -7.40 -8.03
C GLU A 407 -10.23 -8.62 -8.25
N ASN A 408 -10.45 -9.36 -9.34
CA ASN A 408 -9.64 -10.52 -9.68
C ASN A 408 -9.62 -10.80 -11.19
N TYR A 409 -8.70 -11.69 -11.58
CA TYR A 409 -8.37 -11.97 -12.98
C TYR A 409 -8.28 -13.48 -13.24
N ASP A 410 -8.45 -13.88 -14.49
CA ASP A 410 -8.19 -15.25 -14.92
C ASP A 410 -6.67 -15.47 -15.13
N PRO A 411 -6.00 -16.24 -14.27
CA PRO A 411 -4.56 -16.50 -14.40
C PRO A 411 -4.19 -17.37 -15.59
N ASN A 412 -5.16 -18.03 -16.22
CA ASN A 412 -4.93 -18.97 -17.32
C ASN A 412 -5.17 -18.32 -18.69
N LYS A 413 -6.20 -17.47 -18.81
CA LYS A 413 -6.63 -16.83 -20.08
C LYS A 413 -6.35 -15.34 -20.11
N GLY A 414 -6.13 -14.74 -18.94
CA GLY A 414 -6.02 -13.28 -18.77
C GLY A 414 -7.37 -12.57 -18.73
N GLY A 415 -7.34 -11.29 -18.37
CA GLY A 415 -8.52 -10.45 -18.24
C GLY A 415 -9.27 -10.58 -16.92
N PRO A 416 -10.16 -9.61 -16.62
CA PRO A 416 -10.92 -9.56 -15.38
C PRO A 416 -12.00 -10.64 -15.33
N ILE A 417 -12.26 -11.19 -14.13
CA ILE A 417 -13.41 -12.08 -13.87
C ILE A 417 -14.50 -11.29 -13.16
N VAL A 418 -14.20 -10.72 -12.00
CA VAL A 418 -15.13 -9.88 -11.25
C VAL A 418 -14.89 -8.43 -11.62
N TYR A 419 -15.83 -7.88 -12.37
CA TYR A 419 -15.79 -6.50 -12.86
C TYR A 419 -17.19 -5.88 -12.75
N TYR A 420 -17.51 -5.39 -11.56
CA TYR A 420 -18.74 -4.72 -11.22
C TYR A 420 -18.48 -3.24 -10.89
N TYR A 421 -19.56 -2.48 -10.62
CA TYR A 421 -19.44 -1.07 -10.25
C TYR A 421 -18.56 -0.84 -9.00
N TRP A 422 -18.60 -1.77 -8.03
CA TRP A 422 -17.80 -1.67 -6.81
C TRP A 422 -16.32 -2.03 -7.02
N SER A 423 -16.00 -2.91 -7.98
CA SER A 423 -14.64 -3.37 -8.24
C SER A 423 -13.90 -2.54 -9.29
N ASN A 424 -14.48 -1.41 -9.71
CA ASN A 424 -13.84 -0.49 -10.63
C ASN A 424 -12.87 0.41 -9.85
N HIS A 425 -11.62 0.49 -10.29
CA HIS A 425 -10.55 1.18 -9.56
C HIS A 425 -10.44 0.70 -8.11
N TYR A 426 -10.31 -0.60 -7.92
CA TYR A 426 -10.35 -1.26 -6.62
C TYR A 426 -9.00 -1.19 -5.90
N LEU A 427 -8.96 -0.65 -4.66
CA LEU A 427 -7.72 -0.52 -3.89
C LEU A 427 -7.64 -1.56 -2.75
N HIS A 428 -7.23 -2.77 -3.07
CA HIS A 428 -7.11 -3.88 -2.11
C HIS A 428 -5.73 -4.53 -2.10
N SER A 429 -4.71 -3.82 -2.60
CA SER A 429 -3.37 -4.39 -2.79
C SER A 429 -2.31 -3.29 -2.76
N SER A 430 -1.06 -3.64 -2.54
CA SER A 430 0.08 -2.73 -2.68
C SER A 430 0.85 -3.04 -3.97
N TYR A 431 1.17 -2.02 -4.74
CA TYR A 431 1.99 -2.10 -5.95
C TYR A 431 3.21 -1.18 -5.88
N ASN A 432 3.01 0.09 -5.52
CA ASN A 432 4.10 1.05 -5.43
C ASN A 432 5.11 0.66 -4.34
N ASN A 433 4.64 0.05 -3.25
CA ASN A 433 5.54 -0.55 -2.28
C ASN A 433 6.40 -1.69 -2.87
N LEU A 434 5.86 -2.49 -3.81
CA LEU A 434 6.65 -3.52 -4.50
C LEU A 434 7.69 -2.92 -5.45
N VAL A 435 7.36 -1.79 -6.09
CA VAL A 435 8.33 -1.05 -6.91
C VAL A 435 9.41 -0.44 -6.02
N ILE A 436 9.04 0.30 -4.98
CA ILE A 436 9.97 1.03 -4.11
C ILE A 436 10.84 0.06 -3.29
N SER A 437 10.22 -0.86 -2.54
CA SER A 437 10.93 -1.77 -1.63
C SER A 437 11.50 -3.01 -2.31
N GLY A 438 10.92 -3.42 -3.44
CA GLY A 438 11.35 -4.59 -4.20
C GLY A 438 12.21 -4.21 -5.40
N LEU A 439 11.63 -3.68 -6.48
CA LEU A 439 12.35 -3.39 -7.71
C LEU A 439 13.50 -2.39 -7.46
N CYS A 440 13.23 -1.23 -6.83
CA CYS A 440 14.27 -0.25 -6.49
C CYS A 440 15.09 -0.65 -5.25
N GLY A 441 14.56 -1.57 -4.44
CA GLY A 441 15.31 -2.25 -3.38
C GLY A 441 15.49 -1.46 -2.09
N ILE A 442 14.71 -0.42 -1.81
CA ILE A 442 14.76 0.30 -0.54
C ILE A 442 14.23 -0.61 0.58
N ARG A 443 15.09 -0.96 1.53
CA ARG A 443 14.74 -1.80 2.69
C ARG A 443 14.74 -0.96 3.96
N PRO A 444 13.59 -0.35 4.33
CA PRO A 444 13.51 0.47 5.52
C PRO A 444 13.87 -0.30 6.78
N SER A 445 14.55 0.35 7.69
CA SER A 445 14.94 -0.23 8.96
C SER A 445 14.75 0.75 10.11
N GLU A 446 14.78 0.24 11.33
CA GLU A 446 14.72 1.04 12.55
C GLU A 446 16.08 1.68 12.89
N SER A 447 17.16 1.23 12.26
CA SER A 447 18.52 1.75 12.47
C SER A 447 18.84 2.86 11.47
N ASP A 448 19.96 3.55 11.72
CA ASP A 448 20.50 4.51 10.76
C ASP A 448 21.11 3.86 9.51
N THR A 449 21.10 2.53 9.43
CA THR A 449 21.58 1.82 8.25
C THR A 449 20.42 1.52 7.31
N LEU A 450 20.47 2.08 6.10
CA LEU A 450 19.59 1.74 4.98
C LEU A 450 20.26 0.71 4.09
N ILE A 451 19.55 -0.35 3.75
CA ILE A 451 19.95 -1.29 2.71
C ILE A 451 19.18 -0.96 1.43
N VAL A 452 19.90 -0.85 0.30
CA VAL A 452 19.32 -0.69 -1.03
C VAL A 452 19.78 -1.86 -1.89
N ASN A 453 18.90 -2.84 -2.11
CA ASN A 453 19.20 -4.05 -2.88
C ASN A 453 18.12 -4.24 -3.98
N PRO A 454 18.31 -3.67 -5.18
CA PRO A 454 17.35 -3.79 -6.27
C PRO A 454 17.11 -5.24 -6.69
N LEU A 455 15.82 -5.61 -6.80
CA LEU A 455 15.39 -6.92 -7.30
C LEU A 455 15.03 -6.82 -8.78
N ILE A 456 16.05 -6.64 -9.61
CA ILE A 456 15.94 -6.43 -11.05
C ILE A 456 16.69 -7.50 -11.84
N ASP A 457 16.15 -7.81 -13.01
CA ASP A 457 16.79 -8.70 -14.00
C ASP A 457 17.65 -7.93 -15.02
N SER A 458 18.19 -8.67 -15.96
CA SER A 458 19.03 -8.10 -17.03
C SER A 458 18.24 -7.28 -18.06
N THR A 459 16.92 -7.20 -18.00
CA THR A 459 16.11 -6.43 -18.93
C THR A 459 15.74 -5.03 -18.43
N ILE A 460 16.00 -4.74 -17.15
CA ILE A 460 15.90 -3.38 -16.60
C ILE A 460 17.22 -2.68 -16.83
N ASP A 461 17.29 -1.78 -17.79
CA ASP A 461 18.51 -1.05 -18.14
C ASP A 461 18.81 0.09 -17.17
N TYR A 462 17.76 0.78 -16.73
CA TYR A 462 17.87 1.88 -15.77
C TYR A 462 16.57 2.07 -14.99
N PHE A 463 16.71 2.64 -13.80
CA PHE A 463 15.63 3.29 -13.08
C PHE A 463 16.18 4.46 -12.24
N MET A 464 15.31 5.40 -11.93
CA MET A 464 15.52 6.43 -10.93
C MET A 464 14.27 6.55 -10.07
N LEU A 465 14.44 6.42 -8.78
CA LEU A 465 13.43 6.74 -7.77
C LEU A 465 13.91 7.99 -7.03
N ASP A 466 13.17 9.08 -7.17
CA ASP A 466 13.59 10.42 -6.74
C ASP A 466 12.64 10.98 -5.69
N ASP A 467 13.19 11.79 -4.78
CA ASP A 467 12.46 12.53 -3.76
C ASP A 467 11.63 11.66 -2.79
N VAL A 468 12.20 10.52 -2.38
CA VAL A 468 11.64 9.69 -1.31
C VAL A 468 11.94 10.34 0.04
N THR A 469 10.91 10.58 0.84
CA THR A 469 11.11 10.97 2.23
C THR A 469 11.48 9.75 3.07
N TYR A 470 12.69 9.76 3.64
CA TYR A 470 13.20 8.68 4.50
C TYR A 470 13.94 9.24 5.71
N HIS A 471 13.49 8.95 6.92
CA HIS A 471 14.08 9.46 8.17
C HIS A 471 14.28 10.99 8.20
N GLY A 472 13.36 11.74 7.57
CA GLY A 472 13.41 13.20 7.48
C GLY A 472 14.37 13.74 6.42
N HIS A 473 14.95 12.90 5.59
CA HIS A 473 15.81 13.23 4.46
C HIS A 473 15.09 13.06 3.12
N LYS A 474 15.62 13.72 2.09
CA LYS A 474 15.32 13.45 0.69
C LYS A 474 16.27 12.36 0.20
N LEU A 475 15.74 11.21 -0.17
CA LEU A 475 16.50 10.07 -0.71
C LEU A 475 16.22 9.92 -2.20
N SER A 476 17.29 9.73 -3.01
CA SER A 476 17.17 9.34 -4.41
C SER A 476 18.02 8.10 -4.69
N VAL A 477 17.43 7.14 -5.40
CA VAL A 477 18.07 5.86 -5.76
C VAL A 477 18.10 5.75 -7.28
N VAL A 478 19.30 5.62 -7.83
CA VAL A 478 19.55 5.57 -9.28
C VAL A 478 20.28 4.30 -9.65
N TYR A 479 19.77 3.59 -10.61
CA TYR A 479 20.46 2.46 -11.22
C TYR A 479 20.66 2.69 -12.71
N ASP A 480 21.86 2.50 -13.20
CA ASP A 480 22.19 2.60 -14.63
C ASP A 480 23.13 1.46 -15.01
N ARG A 481 22.60 0.48 -15.74
CA ARG A 481 23.37 -0.71 -16.17
C ARG A 481 24.64 -0.35 -16.94
N ASN A 482 24.51 0.60 -17.84
CA ASN A 482 25.57 0.97 -18.78
C ASN A 482 26.34 2.23 -18.36
N GLY A 483 25.79 2.99 -17.41
CA GLY A 483 26.35 4.25 -16.91
C GLY A 483 26.18 5.43 -17.88
N THR A 484 25.32 5.31 -18.87
CA THR A 484 25.17 6.30 -19.95
C THR A 484 23.89 7.14 -19.84
N LYS A 485 22.88 6.66 -19.12
CA LYS A 485 21.57 7.35 -18.98
C LYS A 485 21.71 8.57 -18.07
N TYR A 486 22.35 8.41 -16.90
CA TYR A 486 22.47 9.48 -15.90
C TYR A 486 23.88 10.03 -15.75
N ASN A 487 24.85 9.51 -16.49
CA ASN A 487 26.27 9.91 -16.46
C ASN A 487 26.94 9.78 -15.06
N LEU A 488 26.42 8.87 -14.20
CA LEU A 488 26.94 8.62 -12.87
C LEU A 488 27.95 7.44 -12.79
N GLY A 489 28.14 6.74 -13.90
CA GLY A 489 28.82 5.46 -13.96
C GLY A 489 27.83 4.29 -13.84
N LYS A 490 28.35 3.07 -14.01
CA LYS A 490 27.53 1.84 -14.01
C LYS A 490 27.10 1.46 -12.60
N GLY A 491 25.88 0.92 -12.49
CA GLY A 491 25.35 0.30 -11.27
C GLY A 491 24.52 1.23 -10.42
N LEU A 492 24.51 0.93 -9.11
CA LEU A 492 23.69 1.61 -8.11
C LEU A 492 24.37 2.88 -7.60
N ASN A 493 23.62 3.98 -7.55
CA ASN A 493 24.02 5.24 -6.94
C ASN A 493 22.91 5.71 -5.99
N VAL A 494 23.26 6.17 -4.79
CA VAL A 494 22.34 6.62 -3.75
C VAL A 494 22.71 8.04 -3.34
N PHE A 495 21.71 8.92 -3.30
CA PHE A 495 21.87 10.31 -2.89
C PHE A 495 20.96 10.60 -1.69
N VAL A 496 21.46 11.37 -0.75
CA VAL A 496 20.70 11.87 0.40
C VAL A 496 20.92 13.39 0.49
N ASP A 497 19.84 14.16 0.47
CA ASP A 497 19.87 15.63 0.43
C ASP A 497 20.80 16.16 -0.68
N ASP A 498 20.71 15.52 -1.84
CA ASP A 498 21.52 15.79 -3.04
C ASP A 498 23.03 15.45 -2.90
N GLU A 499 23.45 14.82 -1.81
CA GLU A 499 24.81 14.34 -1.64
C GLU A 499 24.94 12.86 -2.00
N HIS A 500 25.90 12.53 -2.86
CA HIS A 500 26.21 11.16 -3.27
C HIS A 500 26.81 10.37 -2.12
N LEU A 501 26.13 9.32 -1.66
CA LEU A 501 26.60 8.47 -0.59
C LEU A 501 27.50 7.34 -1.11
N LYS A 502 28.51 7.03 -0.30
CA LYS A 502 29.31 5.82 -0.49
C LYS A 502 28.77 4.71 0.41
N PRO A 503 28.69 3.46 -0.07
CA PRO A 503 28.29 2.34 0.77
C PRO A 503 29.31 2.11 1.87
N VAL A 504 28.86 1.72 3.07
CA VAL A 504 29.72 1.45 4.24
C VAL A 504 30.01 -0.03 4.42
N SER A 505 29.19 -0.92 3.81
CA SER A 505 29.40 -2.36 3.82
C SER A 505 28.82 -2.99 2.55
N GLY A 506 29.63 -3.77 1.83
CA GLY A 506 29.23 -4.23 0.50
C GLY A 506 28.89 -3.05 -0.42
N ASP A 507 28.07 -3.30 -1.44
CA ASP A 507 27.67 -2.27 -2.40
C ASP A 507 26.26 -1.70 -2.14
N SER A 508 25.62 -2.04 -0.99
CA SER A 508 24.19 -1.82 -0.76
C SER A 508 23.81 -1.25 0.60
N ALA A 509 24.74 -1.09 1.54
CA ALA A 509 24.46 -0.54 2.87
C ALA A 509 24.96 0.91 3.01
N PHE A 510 24.08 1.80 3.45
CA PHE A 510 24.32 3.24 3.57
C PHE A 510 23.93 3.71 4.97
N ILE A 511 24.63 4.72 5.50
CA ILE A 511 24.29 5.36 6.79
C ILE A 511 23.46 6.62 6.53
N ILE A 512 22.26 6.64 7.07
CA ILE A 512 21.33 7.77 7.01
C ILE A 512 20.82 8.02 8.44
N PRO A 513 21.46 8.90 9.20
CA PRO A 513 21.03 9.22 10.56
C PRO A 513 19.61 9.80 10.56
N LYS A 514 18.81 9.44 11.53
CA LYS A 514 17.45 10.00 11.67
C LYS A 514 17.52 11.49 11.98
N ARG A 515 16.71 12.29 11.27
CA ARG A 515 16.43 13.66 11.64
C ARG A 515 15.24 13.71 12.60
N VAL A 516 15.32 14.60 13.59
CA VAL A 516 14.16 14.89 14.45
C VAL A 516 13.00 15.38 13.58
N SER A 517 11.83 14.78 13.77
CA SER A 517 10.61 15.08 13.03
C SER A 517 10.32 16.59 13.01
N ARG A 518 9.91 17.12 11.86
CA ARG A 518 9.29 18.43 11.77
C ARG A 518 7.89 18.34 12.36
N ALA A 519 7.53 19.34 13.16
CA ALA A 519 6.13 19.51 13.54
C ALA A 519 5.26 19.53 12.26
N LEU A 520 4.23 18.70 12.24
CA LEU A 520 3.28 18.69 11.13
C LEU A 520 2.65 20.08 10.99
N ALA A 521 2.55 20.57 9.77
CA ALA A 521 1.86 21.84 9.52
C ALA A 521 0.40 21.71 9.99
N VAL A 522 -0.11 22.73 10.66
CA VAL A 522 -1.53 22.77 11.05
C VAL A 522 -2.37 22.89 9.78
N SER A 523 -3.21 21.88 9.51
CA SER A 523 -4.19 21.96 8.43
C SER A 523 -5.34 22.87 8.81
N PRO A 524 -5.88 23.69 7.88
CA PRO A 524 -7.16 24.33 8.08
C PRO A 524 -8.27 23.26 8.17
N GLU A 525 -9.22 23.47 9.07
CA GLU A 525 -10.40 22.64 9.18
C GLU A 525 -11.35 22.89 7.98
N ASN A 526 -11.86 21.83 7.36
CA ASN A 526 -12.84 21.93 6.28
C ASN A 526 -14.25 21.98 6.86
N TYR A 527 -14.82 23.17 7.02
CA TYR A 527 -16.18 23.34 7.53
C TYR A 527 -17.28 22.92 6.55
N ALA A 528 -16.96 22.74 5.28
CA ALA A 528 -17.92 22.29 4.27
C ALA A 528 -18.08 20.76 4.21
N LEU A 529 -17.31 20.00 5.00
CA LEU A 529 -17.33 18.54 4.96
C LEU A 529 -18.64 17.98 5.57
N ASN A 530 -19.38 17.18 4.78
CA ASN A 530 -20.50 16.36 5.23
C ASN A 530 -20.54 15.04 4.46
N ILE A 531 -20.09 13.97 5.11
CA ILE A 531 -19.92 12.64 4.48
C ILE A 531 -21.12 11.71 4.65
N ASP A 532 -22.02 11.98 5.59
CA ASP A 532 -23.16 11.14 5.90
C ASP A 532 -24.51 11.75 5.47
N THR A 533 -24.47 12.95 4.87
CA THR A 533 -25.65 13.69 4.38
C THR A 533 -26.66 14.08 5.47
N THR A 534 -26.27 14.03 6.74
CA THR A 534 -27.10 14.40 7.88
C THR A 534 -26.51 15.60 8.63
N GLY A 535 -27.35 16.29 9.40
CA GLY A 535 -26.91 17.41 10.24
C GLY A 535 -26.32 18.58 9.46
N PHE A 536 -25.25 19.19 10.00
CA PHE A 536 -24.53 20.31 9.38
C PHE A 536 -23.11 19.92 8.99
N PRO A 537 -22.53 20.57 7.97
CA PRO A 537 -23.13 21.60 7.10
C PRO A 537 -24.23 21.02 6.19
N LYS A 538 -25.27 21.81 5.92
CA LYS A 538 -26.29 21.44 4.95
C LYS A 538 -25.92 21.97 3.57
N ALA A 539 -26.14 21.16 2.54
CA ALA A 539 -25.97 21.57 1.16
C ALA A 539 -27.35 21.96 0.55
N SER A 540 -27.35 22.93 -0.34
CA SER A 540 -28.46 23.27 -1.20
C SER A 540 -27.98 23.82 -2.52
N ALA A 541 -28.79 23.68 -3.57
CA ALA A 541 -28.41 24.05 -4.93
C ALA A 541 -29.61 24.51 -5.76
N SER A 542 -29.35 25.31 -6.79
CA SER A 542 -30.37 25.82 -7.72
C SER A 542 -30.99 24.73 -8.58
N ILE A 543 -30.24 23.70 -8.88
CA ILE A 543 -30.62 22.56 -9.72
C ILE A 543 -29.91 21.29 -9.21
N ASN A 544 -30.42 20.12 -9.57
CA ASN A 544 -29.87 18.83 -9.17
C ASN A 544 -29.65 18.73 -7.65
N ALA A 545 -30.63 19.22 -6.88
CA ALA A 545 -30.65 19.22 -5.42
C ALA A 545 -31.06 17.84 -4.86
N ASP A 546 -30.61 16.78 -5.50
CA ASP A 546 -30.75 15.37 -5.12
C ASP A 546 -29.51 14.87 -4.39
N THR A 547 -29.28 13.57 -4.43
CA THR A 547 -28.09 12.96 -3.83
C THR A 547 -26.78 13.48 -4.41
N SER A 548 -26.76 13.99 -5.66
CA SER A 548 -25.53 14.46 -6.30
C SER A 548 -24.98 15.76 -5.70
N MET A 549 -25.82 16.62 -5.11
CA MET A 549 -25.34 17.84 -4.46
C MET A 549 -24.41 17.55 -3.28
N TRP A 550 -24.60 16.42 -2.59
CA TRP A 550 -23.75 16.03 -1.46
C TRP A 550 -22.36 15.61 -1.86
N GLN A 551 -22.16 15.20 -3.13
CA GLN A 551 -20.85 14.84 -3.66
C GLN A 551 -19.88 16.03 -3.73
N ALA A 552 -20.37 17.27 -3.71
CA ALA A 552 -19.54 18.47 -3.65
C ALA A 552 -18.95 18.73 -2.25
N VAL A 553 -19.44 18.06 -1.19
CA VAL A 553 -19.05 18.28 0.21
C VAL A 553 -18.68 16.99 0.94
N ASP A 554 -18.53 15.87 0.25
CA ASP A 554 -18.29 14.54 0.83
C ASP A 554 -16.81 14.23 1.16
N GLY A 555 -15.91 15.21 0.97
CA GLY A 555 -14.47 15.09 1.25
C GLY A 555 -13.65 14.43 0.15
N LYS A 556 -14.25 14.06 -0.97
CA LYS A 556 -13.57 13.51 -2.14
C LYS A 556 -13.15 14.64 -3.08
N ILE A 557 -11.85 14.68 -3.44
CA ILE A 557 -11.27 15.70 -4.32
C ILE A 557 -10.55 15.06 -5.49
N TRP A 558 -11.21 14.13 -6.18
CA TRP A 558 -10.66 13.37 -7.32
C TRP A 558 -11.71 13.19 -8.40
N TYR A 559 -11.28 12.81 -9.58
CA TYR A 559 -12.15 12.55 -10.72
C TYR A 559 -11.67 11.35 -11.55
N PHE A 560 -12.62 10.44 -11.82
CA PHE A 560 -12.53 9.44 -12.87
C PHE A 560 -13.68 9.66 -13.85
N PRO A 561 -13.47 9.70 -15.17
CA PRO A 561 -14.52 10.02 -16.16
C PRO A 561 -15.75 9.12 -16.07
N GLU A 562 -15.56 7.87 -15.66
CA GLU A 562 -16.61 6.85 -15.55
C GLU A 562 -17.32 6.81 -14.20
N ILE A 563 -16.89 7.61 -13.23
CA ILE A 563 -17.44 7.62 -11.87
C ILE A 563 -17.94 9.02 -11.53
N LEU A 564 -19.25 9.15 -11.31
CA LEU A 564 -19.86 10.41 -10.88
C LEU A 564 -19.41 10.76 -9.46
N ASN A 565 -18.78 11.92 -9.29
CA ASN A 565 -18.33 12.44 -8.00
C ASN A 565 -18.37 13.97 -8.00
N TYR A 566 -19.51 14.56 -8.41
CA TYR A 566 -19.65 16.00 -8.53
C TYR A 566 -21.13 16.43 -8.56
N TRP A 567 -21.39 17.67 -8.16
CA TRP A 567 -22.61 18.38 -8.50
C TRP A 567 -22.46 19.06 -9.85
N SER A 568 -23.53 19.12 -10.64
CA SER A 568 -23.51 19.66 -12.00
C SER A 568 -24.70 20.57 -12.26
N THR A 569 -24.51 21.63 -13.05
CA THR A 569 -25.57 22.51 -13.54
C THR A 569 -26.26 21.99 -14.81
N LYS A 570 -25.94 20.75 -15.22
CA LYS A 570 -26.54 20.14 -16.42
C LYS A 570 -28.05 20.14 -16.39
N GLY A 571 -28.67 20.69 -17.45
CA GLY A 571 -30.14 20.80 -17.58
C GLY A 571 -30.72 22.09 -17.01
N SER A 572 -29.92 22.96 -16.40
CA SER A 572 -30.38 24.27 -15.93
C SER A 572 -30.87 25.14 -17.08
N LYS A 573 -31.90 25.92 -16.80
CA LYS A 573 -32.44 26.99 -17.67
C LYS A 573 -32.20 28.38 -17.07
N LEU A 574 -31.50 28.45 -15.94
CA LEU A 574 -31.17 29.68 -15.25
C LEU A 574 -30.02 30.40 -15.95
N LYS A 575 -29.94 31.71 -15.81
CA LYS A 575 -28.79 32.50 -16.28
C LYS A 575 -27.58 32.34 -15.37
N SER A 576 -27.82 32.03 -14.11
CA SER A 576 -26.80 31.80 -13.09
C SER A 576 -27.32 30.73 -12.16
N ASP A 577 -26.50 29.75 -11.89
CA ASP A 577 -26.75 28.69 -10.92
C ASP A 577 -26.00 28.98 -9.63
N TRP A 578 -26.49 28.42 -8.53
CA TRP A 578 -25.88 28.59 -7.23
C TRP A 578 -25.80 27.27 -6.46
N TYR A 579 -24.80 27.20 -5.61
CA TYR A 579 -24.61 26.15 -4.61
C TYR A 579 -24.33 26.80 -3.26
N ALA A 580 -24.99 26.37 -2.19
CA ALA A 580 -24.83 26.96 -0.87
C ALA A 580 -24.54 25.91 0.19
N VAL A 581 -23.74 26.30 1.17
CA VAL A 581 -23.39 25.51 2.36
C VAL A 581 -23.83 26.28 3.59
N GLU A 582 -24.73 25.69 4.39
CA GLU A 582 -25.25 26.24 5.62
C GLU A 582 -24.57 25.61 6.82
N PHE A 583 -23.91 26.40 7.66
CA PHE A 583 -23.28 25.96 8.88
C PHE A 583 -24.25 25.95 10.08
N ASP A 584 -23.94 25.17 11.12
CA ASP A 584 -24.69 25.10 12.38
C ASP A 584 -24.66 26.42 13.18
N LYS A 585 -23.64 27.24 12.96
CA LYS A 585 -23.33 28.50 13.59
C LYS A 585 -22.43 29.35 12.71
N GLU A 586 -22.28 30.61 13.07
CA GLU A 586 -21.28 31.47 12.43
C GLU A 586 -19.88 30.87 12.50
N ARG A 587 -19.20 30.82 11.34
CA ARG A 587 -17.85 30.31 11.19
C ARG A 587 -16.91 31.39 10.68
N ASN A 588 -15.69 31.41 11.22
CA ASN A 588 -14.64 32.27 10.72
C ASN A 588 -13.90 31.57 9.58
N VAL A 589 -14.25 31.88 8.35
CA VAL A 589 -13.71 31.23 7.14
C VAL A 589 -12.56 32.05 6.59
N SER A 590 -11.36 31.46 6.53
CA SER A 590 -10.15 32.12 6.02
C SER A 590 -9.94 31.93 4.52
N SER A 591 -10.48 30.86 3.94
CA SER A 591 -10.35 30.55 2.52
C SER A 591 -11.50 29.67 2.03
N VAL A 592 -11.83 29.79 0.75
CA VAL A 592 -12.75 28.89 0.04
C VAL A 592 -11.96 28.26 -1.11
N LYS A 593 -11.97 26.92 -1.19
CA LYS A 593 -11.40 26.17 -2.30
C LYS A 593 -12.53 25.52 -3.09
N LEU A 594 -12.58 25.80 -4.37
CA LEU A 594 -13.56 25.25 -5.30
C LEU A 594 -12.79 24.36 -6.30
N TYR A 595 -13.28 23.14 -6.48
CA TYR A 595 -12.71 22.17 -7.41
C TYR A 595 -13.70 21.99 -8.56
N PHE A 596 -13.32 22.41 -9.76
CA PHE A 596 -14.12 22.26 -10.96
C PHE A 596 -13.54 21.18 -11.85
N PHE A 597 -14.41 20.43 -12.49
CA PHE A 597 -14.03 19.47 -13.50
C PHE A 597 -14.39 19.99 -14.89
N GLY A 598 -13.44 19.92 -15.81
CA GLY A 598 -13.63 20.23 -17.22
C GLY A 598 -13.01 19.13 -18.10
N ASP A 599 -13.79 18.58 -19.04
CA ASP A 599 -13.34 17.61 -20.04
C ASP A 599 -13.28 18.19 -21.46
N SER A 600 -13.50 19.49 -21.58
CA SER A 600 -13.55 20.25 -22.83
C SER A 600 -14.63 19.77 -23.83
N THR A 601 -15.52 18.87 -23.43
CA THR A 601 -16.56 18.30 -24.28
C THR A 601 -17.95 18.40 -23.67
N ASN A 602 -18.12 17.90 -22.46
CA ASN A 602 -19.41 17.84 -21.78
C ASN A 602 -19.49 18.73 -20.55
N TYR A 603 -18.33 19.00 -19.94
CA TYR A 603 -18.19 19.79 -18.72
C TYR A 603 -17.14 20.87 -18.91
N PHE A 604 -17.43 22.04 -18.38
CA PHE A 604 -16.58 23.21 -18.44
C PHE A 604 -16.52 23.86 -17.06
N SER A 605 -15.37 24.41 -16.73
CA SER A 605 -15.26 25.31 -15.58
C SER A 605 -16.12 26.56 -15.83
N PRO A 606 -16.76 27.14 -14.80
CA PRO A 606 -17.55 28.36 -14.97
C PRO A 606 -16.65 29.54 -15.39
N ASP A 607 -17.18 30.38 -16.28
CA ASP A 607 -16.48 31.58 -16.75
C ASP A 607 -16.37 32.66 -15.67
N ASP A 608 -17.37 32.73 -14.76
CA ASP A 608 -17.43 33.70 -13.68
C ASP A 608 -18.01 33.08 -12.40
N ILE A 609 -17.43 33.43 -11.26
CA ILE A 609 -17.80 32.91 -9.96
C ILE A 609 -17.92 34.08 -8.97
N ALA A 610 -19.06 34.20 -8.33
CA ALA A 610 -19.27 35.08 -7.19
C ALA A 610 -19.37 34.26 -5.90
N ILE A 611 -18.70 34.68 -4.84
CA ILE A 611 -18.85 34.11 -3.50
C ILE A 611 -19.63 35.11 -2.67
N GLU A 612 -20.71 34.65 -2.06
CA GLU A 612 -21.59 35.47 -1.23
C GLU A 612 -21.78 34.80 0.14
N TYR A 613 -22.07 35.58 1.15
CA TYR A 613 -22.46 35.09 2.47
C TYR A 613 -23.83 35.67 2.86
N LEU A 614 -24.57 34.93 3.64
CA LEU A 614 -25.89 35.35 4.12
C LEU A 614 -25.74 36.20 5.38
N ALA A 615 -26.11 37.50 5.29
CA ALA A 615 -26.19 38.42 6.41
C ALA A 615 -27.59 39.05 6.47
N ASP A 616 -28.17 39.09 7.65
CA ASP A 616 -29.51 39.70 7.88
C ASP A 616 -30.58 39.29 6.85
N LYS A 617 -30.58 38.00 6.47
CA LYS A 617 -31.48 37.39 5.45
C LYS A 617 -31.24 37.87 4.02
N SER A 618 -30.12 38.51 3.75
CA SER A 618 -29.70 38.96 2.41
C SER A 618 -28.36 38.41 2.01
N TRP A 619 -28.22 38.01 0.76
CA TRP A 619 -26.93 37.58 0.20
C TRP A 619 -26.07 38.81 -0.07
N THR A 620 -24.86 38.79 0.45
CA THR A 620 -23.90 39.89 0.34
C THR A 620 -22.61 39.37 -0.32
N PRO A 621 -22.14 40.00 -1.41
CA PRO A 621 -20.90 39.61 -2.05
C PRO A 621 -19.69 39.69 -1.12
N LEU A 622 -18.87 38.65 -1.11
CA LEU A 622 -17.65 38.58 -0.35
C LEU A 622 -16.53 39.31 -1.08
N LYS A 623 -15.92 40.30 -0.44
CA LYS A 623 -14.73 40.96 -1.00
C LYS A 623 -13.50 40.07 -0.74
N LEU A 624 -13.01 39.40 -1.78
CA LEU A 624 -11.81 38.56 -1.72
C LEU A 624 -10.55 39.41 -1.58
N LYS A 625 -9.63 39.00 -0.72
CA LYS A 625 -8.29 39.61 -0.61
C LYS A 625 -7.40 39.21 -1.78
N SER A 626 -7.53 37.97 -2.22
CA SER A 626 -6.82 37.42 -3.37
C SER A 626 -7.67 36.30 -3.97
N GLN A 627 -7.56 36.13 -5.27
CA GLN A 627 -8.14 35.01 -5.99
C GLN A 627 -7.00 34.38 -6.78
N HIS A 628 -6.81 33.09 -6.61
CA HIS A 628 -5.89 32.31 -7.42
C HIS A 628 -6.68 31.60 -8.50
N PRO A 629 -6.09 31.36 -9.69
CA PRO A 629 -6.77 30.58 -10.73
C PRO A 629 -7.21 29.23 -10.14
N ALA A 630 -8.36 28.79 -10.56
CA ALA A 630 -8.85 27.48 -10.18
C ALA A 630 -7.82 26.43 -10.57
N GLN A 631 -7.35 25.66 -9.60
CA GLN A 631 -6.70 24.39 -9.88
C GLN A 631 -7.82 23.40 -10.17
N THR A 632 -8.02 23.08 -11.41
CA THR A 632 -9.00 22.10 -11.86
C THR A 632 -8.46 20.70 -11.78
#